data_afc7c8a421151c5d2eb60d2f7b1cd6c5
#
_entry.id   afc7c8a421151c5d2eb60d2f7b1cd6c5
#
_cell.length_a   1.000
_cell.length_b   1.000
_cell.length_c   1.000
_cell.angle_alpha   90.00
_cell.angle_beta   90.00
_cell.angle_gamma   90.00
#
_symmetry.space_group_name_H-M   'P 1'
#
loop_
_entity.id
_entity.type
_entity.pdbx_description
1 polymer ?
#
loop_
_entity_poly.entity_id
_entity_poly.type
_entity_poly.pdbx_seq_one_letter_code
_entity_poly.pdbx_strand_id
1 'polypeptide(L)'
;MRRVVVTGLGLVSPLGNDVATSWNALLDGACGIDRITLFDVENYGCQIGGEVKNFDAAQYLPAKEARRFDRFIAFGCAAGMEALDDAGLKFEQGDPAAERAGVILSAGIGGLDMLCKNYGTLLERGPRRVSPFMIPGSIINLAGGELSILRNLKGPNLTTVTACASGLHAIGEASWIIRRGDADVMVAGGCEGSICPDGIAGFDVMHALSRRNDDPKHASRPFDTGRDGFVMGEGAGVLVLEEYEHAKARGAKIYCEIAGYGLSGDAGHITTPSTDGPGFQWPSR
;
A
#
# COMPACT_ATOMS: atom_id res chain seq x y z
N MET A 1 14.25 25.75 -0.54
CA MET A 1 13.81 24.39 -0.14
C MET A 1 14.16 23.45 -1.28
N ARG A 2 14.67 22.22 -1.01
CA ARG A 2 15.04 21.25 -2.05
C ARG A 2 13.80 20.83 -2.84
N ARG A 3 13.94 20.66 -4.15
CA ARG A 3 12.88 20.14 -5.01
C ARG A 3 12.85 18.61 -4.93
N VAL A 4 11.68 18.01 -5.06
CA VAL A 4 11.50 16.56 -4.97
C VAL A 4 10.81 16.07 -6.23
N VAL A 5 11.39 15.05 -6.86
CA VAL A 5 10.90 14.46 -8.11
C VAL A 5 10.63 12.98 -7.95
N VAL A 6 9.79 12.44 -8.81
CA VAL A 6 9.52 11.00 -8.92
C VAL A 6 10.41 10.42 -10.00
N THR A 7 11.22 9.43 -9.64
CA THR A 7 12.18 8.79 -10.55
C THR A 7 11.89 7.30 -10.79
N GLY A 8 11.01 6.69 -9.98
CA GLY A 8 10.62 5.30 -10.15
C GLY A 8 9.20 5.01 -9.71
N LEU A 9 8.60 4.03 -10.34
CA LEU A 9 7.22 3.57 -10.12
C LEU A 9 7.20 2.06 -9.87
N GLY A 10 6.35 1.62 -8.94
CA GLY A 10 6.07 0.21 -8.72
C GLY A 10 4.62 -0.01 -8.33
N LEU A 11 4.04 -1.08 -8.81
CA LEU A 11 2.61 -1.36 -8.67
C LEU A 11 2.33 -2.86 -8.57
N VAL A 12 1.50 -3.22 -7.61
CA VAL A 12 0.79 -4.50 -7.57
C VAL A 12 -0.68 -4.20 -7.46
N SER A 13 -1.50 -4.73 -8.35
CA SER A 13 -2.92 -4.42 -8.41
C SER A 13 -3.74 -5.64 -8.87
N PRO A 14 -5.08 -5.60 -8.74
CA PRO A 14 -5.96 -6.63 -9.33
C PRO A 14 -5.86 -6.75 -10.86
N LEU A 15 -5.24 -5.79 -11.53
CA LEU A 15 -5.04 -5.79 -12.99
C LEU A 15 -3.69 -6.36 -13.42
N GLY A 16 -2.69 -6.38 -12.51
CA GLY A 16 -1.35 -6.88 -12.80
C GLY A 16 -0.41 -6.74 -11.62
N ASN A 17 0.67 -7.51 -11.64
CA ASN A 17 1.66 -7.56 -10.57
C ASN A 17 2.88 -6.66 -10.84
N ASP A 18 2.77 -5.78 -11.82
CA ASP A 18 3.75 -4.75 -12.20
C ASP A 18 3.05 -3.55 -12.84
N VAL A 19 3.79 -2.44 -13.01
CA VAL A 19 3.30 -1.18 -13.61
C VAL A 19 2.84 -1.40 -15.06
N ALA A 20 3.64 -2.08 -15.88
CA ALA A 20 3.38 -2.21 -17.30
C ALA A 20 2.11 -3.05 -17.57
N THR A 21 1.99 -4.19 -16.89
CA THR A 21 0.82 -5.07 -17.00
C THR A 21 -0.45 -4.36 -16.52
N SER A 22 -0.39 -3.72 -15.36
CA SER A 22 -1.53 -2.98 -14.80
C SER A 22 -1.95 -1.81 -15.68
N TRP A 23 -0.98 -1.07 -16.22
CA TRP A 23 -1.24 0.08 -17.10
C TRP A 23 -1.88 -0.34 -18.42
N ASN A 24 -1.39 -1.38 -19.07
CA ASN A 24 -1.97 -1.89 -20.32
C ASN A 24 -3.40 -2.40 -20.10
N ALA A 25 -3.63 -3.17 -19.03
CA ALA A 25 -4.98 -3.63 -18.67
C ALA A 25 -5.93 -2.46 -18.40
N LEU A 26 -5.45 -1.38 -17.76
CA LEU A 26 -6.23 -0.17 -17.51
C LEU A 26 -6.61 0.53 -18.84
N LEU A 27 -5.67 0.64 -19.78
CA LEU A 27 -5.93 1.23 -21.10
C LEU A 27 -6.95 0.41 -21.91
N ASP A 28 -6.95 -0.91 -21.75
CA ASP A 28 -7.91 -1.83 -22.38
C ASP A 28 -9.29 -1.82 -21.69
N GLY A 29 -9.46 -1.01 -20.62
CA GLY A 29 -10.70 -0.93 -19.83
C GLY A 29 -11.00 -2.18 -19.01
N ALA A 30 -9.97 -2.96 -18.67
CA ALA A 30 -10.13 -4.15 -17.84
C ALA A 30 -10.61 -3.80 -16.42
N CYS A 31 -11.44 -4.66 -15.85
CA CYS A 31 -11.90 -4.56 -14.46
C CYS A 31 -11.30 -5.70 -13.64
N GLY A 32 -10.65 -5.35 -12.52
CA GLY A 32 -10.07 -6.32 -11.59
C GLY A 32 -11.02 -6.79 -10.50
N ILE A 33 -12.26 -6.26 -10.46
CA ILE A 33 -13.27 -6.65 -9.47
C ILE A 33 -14.00 -7.91 -9.94
N ASP A 34 -14.09 -8.88 -9.06
CA ASP A 34 -14.76 -10.16 -9.33
C ASP A 34 -15.26 -10.78 -8.01
N ARG A 35 -15.87 -11.97 -8.07
CA ARG A 35 -16.18 -12.75 -6.88
C ARG A 35 -14.89 -13.10 -6.15
N ILE A 36 -14.90 -12.95 -4.83
CA ILE A 36 -13.76 -13.29 -3.95
C ILE A 36 -13.52 -14.81 -4.02
N THR A 37 -12.25 -15.18 -4.17
CA THR A 37 -11.79 -16.58 -4.27
C THR A 37 -10.83 -16.99 -3.16
N LEU A 38 -10.32 -16.05 -2.38
CA LEU A 38 -9.37 -16.30 -1.29
C LEU A 38 -9.96 -17.08 -0.11
N PHE A 39 -11.29 -17.05 0.06
CA PHE A 39 -12.03 -17.78 1.07
C PHE A 39 -13.49 -17.96 0.63
N ASP A 40 -14.24 -18.82 1.34
CA ASP A 40 -15.66 -19.05 1.06
C ASP A 40 -16.50 -17.84 1.50
N VAL A 41 -17.22 -17.24 0.55
CA VAL A 41 -18.04 -16.04 0.73
C VAL A 41 -19.56 -16.30 0.68
N GLU A 42 -20.02 -17.56 0.65
CA GLU A 42 -21.45 -17.88 0.51
C GLU A 42 -22.35 -17.22 1.57
N ASN A 43 -21.83 -17.10 2.80
CA ASN A 43 -22.57 -16.51 3.92
C ASN A 43 -22.31 -15.02 4.12
N TYR A 44 -21.60 -14.35 3.21
CA TYR A 44 -21.29 -12.91 3.30
C TYR A 44 -22.28 -12.11 2.45
N GLY A 45 -22.68 -10.94 2.96
CA GLY A 45 -23.50 -9.99 2.19
C GLY A 45 -22.73 -9.42 1.00
N CYS A 46 -21.48 -9.04 1.20
CA CYS A 46 -20.55 -8.68 0.14
C CYS A 46 -19.70 -9.89 -0.25
N GLN A 47 -19.74 -10.28 -1.54
CA GLN A 47 -19.03 -11.44 -2.08
C GLN A 47 -18.01 -11.07 -3.16
N ILE A 48 -17.76 -9.77 -3.36
CA ILE A 48 -16.94 -9.22 -4.43
C ILE A 48 -15.77 -8.40 -3.89
N GLY A 49 -14.66 -8.39 -4.63
CA GLY A 49 -13.46 -7.65 -4.28
C GLY A 49 -12.49 -7.54 -5.45
N GLY A 50 -11.52 -6.66 -5.34
CA GLY A 50 -10.38 -6.55 -6.25
C GLY A 50 -9.20 -7.33 -5.69
N GLU A 51 -9.16 -8.64 -5.89
CA GLU A 51 -8.05 -9.50 -5.47
C GLU A 51 -6.85 -9.36 -6.41
N VAL A 52 -5.65 -9.34 -5.85
CA VAL A 52 -4.41 -9.51 -6.61
C VAL A 52 -4.29 -10.98 -7.02
N LYS A 53 -4.27 -11.23 -8.33
CA LYS A 53 -4.27 -12.57 -8.92
C LYS A 53 -2.86 -13.00 -9.31
N ASN A 54 -2.59 -14.31 -9.24
CA ASN A 54 -1.34 -14.94 -9.70
C ASN A 54 -0.07 -14.32 -9.08
N PHE A 55 -0.16 -13.81 -7.86
CA PHE A 55 0.97 -13.24 -7.14
C PHE A 55 1.70 -14.33 -6.34
N ASP A 56 2.97 -14.50 -6.63
CA ASP A 56 3.86 -15.38 -5.89
C ASP A 56 4.87 -14.57 -5.09
N ALA A 57 4.66 -14.48 -3.79
CA ALA A 57 5.52 -13.76 -2.86
C ALA A 57 6.97 -14.30 -2.86
N ALA A 58 7.19 -15.56 -3.22
CA ALA A 58 8.52 -16.16 -3.25
C ALA A 58 9.42 -15.64 -4.38
N GLN A 59 8.86 -14.91 -5.35
CA GLN A 59 9.63 -14.20 -6.38
C GLN A 59 10.31 -12.92 -5.82
N TYR A 60 9.78 -12.36 -4.75
CA TYR A 60 10.21 -11.09 -4.18
C TYR A 60 10.86 -11.23 -2.80
N LEU A 61 10.40 -12.21 -2.02
CA LEU A 61 10.86 -12.47 -0.66
C LEU A 61 11.62 -13.79 -0.61
N PRO A 62 12.59 -13.94 0.29
CA PRO A 62 13.14 -15.26 0.60
C PRO A 62 12.02 -16.24 0.95
N ALA A 63 12.08 -17.47 0.47
CA ALA A 63 10.98 -18.45 0.57
C ALA A 63 10.46 -18.70 2.00
N LYS A 64 11.30 -18.48 3.02
CA LYS A 64 10.92 -18.58 4.43
C LYS A 64 10.06 -17.38 4.85
N GLU A 65 10.44 -16.18 4.46
CA GLU A 65 9.76 -14.91 4.76
C GLU A 65 8.43 -14.82 4.02
N ALA A 66 8.37 -15.23 2.76
CA ALA A 66 7.14 -15.28 1.95
C ALA A 66 5.98 -16.07 2.62
N ARG A 67 6.31 -17.05 3.50
CA ARG A 67 5.33 -17.85 4.25
C ARG A 67 5.02 -17.31 5.64
N ARG A 68 5.76 -16.29 6.09
CA ARG A 68 5.72 -15.78 7.46
C ARG A 68 5.09 -14.40 7.57
N PHE A 69 4.99 -13.70 6.46
CA PHE A 69 4.45 -12.35 6.39
C PHE A 69 3.03 -12.35 5.82
N ASP A 70 2.24 -11.40 6.28
CA ASP A 70 0.95 -11.10 5.67
C ASP A 70 1.13 -10.55 4.26
N ARG A 71 0.12 -10.68 3.41
CA ARG A 71 0.14 -10.34 1.97
C ARG A 71 0.55 -8.89 1.72
N PHE A 72 0.10 -7.95 2.56
CA PHE A 72 0.42 -6.52 2.36
C PHE A 72 1.92 -6.25 2.38
N ILE A 73 2.70 -6.96 3.22
CA ILE A 73 4.17 -6.83 3.27
C ILE A 73 4.78 -7.29 1.94
N ALA A 74 4.33 -8.43 1.42
CA ALA A 74 4.82 -8.96 0.15
C ALA A 74 4.48 -8.03 -1.02
N PHE A 75 3.28 -7.46 -1.05
CA PHE A 75 2.90 -6.46 -2.05
C PHE A 75 3.75 -5.20 -1.97
N GLY A 76 3.94 -4.66 -0.76
CA GLY A 76 4.79 -3.48 -0.53
C GLY A 76 6.24 -3.71 -0.96
N CYS A 77 6.80 -4.89 -0.66
CA CYS A 77 8.15 -5.26 -1.09
C CYS A 77 8.24 -5.40 -2.61
N ALA A 78 7.28 -6.07 -3.26
CA ALA A 78 7.27 -6.26 -4.71
C ALA A 78 7.23 -4.91 -5.44
N ALA A 79 6.26 -4.06 -5.12
CA ALA A 79 6.13 -2.74 -5.71
C ALA A 79 7.33 -1.82 -5.37
N GLY A 80 7.87 -1.90 -4.14
CA GLY A 80 9.04 -1.14 -3.74
C GLY A 80 10.30 -1.53 -4.50
N MET A 81 10.49 -2.83 -4.76
CA MET A 81 11.60 -3.32 -5.57
C MET A 81 11.46 -2.88 -7.02
N GLU A 82 10.29 -3.02 -7.63
CA GLU A 82 10.02 -2.54 -8.97
C GLU A 82 10.31 -1.05 -9.10
N ALA A 83 9.85 -0.22 -8.14
CA ALA A 83 10.09 1.21 -8.15
C ALA A 83 11.59 1.57 -8.09
N LEU A 84 12.37 0.85 -7.27
CA LEU A 84 13.82 1.04 -7.20
C LEU A 84 14.53 0.61 -8.48
N ASP A 85 14.10 -0.51 -9.08
CA ASP A 85 14.65 -1.01 -10.33
C ASP A 85 14.31 -0.07 -11.52
N ASP A 86 13.09 0.48 -11.59
CA ASP A 86 12.68 1.50 -12.55
C ASP A 86 13.46 2.82 -12.39
N ALA A 87 13.74 3.20 -11.12
CA ALA A 87 14.61 4.35 -10.84
C ALA A 87 16.08 4.11 -11.18
N GLY A 88 16.50 2.87 -11.43
CA GLY A 88 17.90 2.50 -11.63
C GLY A 88 18.75 2.68 -10.37
N LEU A 89 18.15 2.51 -9.17
CA LEU A 89 18.83 2.69 -7.89
C LEU A 89 19.12 1.33 -7.24
N LYS A 90 20.38 1.16 -6.84
CA LYS A 90 20.86 -0.03 -6.14
C LYS A 90 21.86 0.39 -5.07
N PHE A 91 21.66 -0.09 -3.85
CA PHE A 91 22.51 0.23 -2.70
C PHE A 91 23.22 -1.03 -2.20
N GLU A 92 24.53 -1.08 -2.44
CA GLU A 92 25.36 -2.22 -2.01
C GLU A 92 25.77 -2.10 -0.53
N GLN A 93 26.20 -3.20 0.05
CA GLN A 93 26.75 -3.19 1.41
C GLN A 93 28.00 -2.29 1.48
N GLY A 94 27.99 -1.35 2.45
CA GLY A 94 29.08 -0.39 2.61
C GLY A 94 28.96 0.86 1.74
N ASP A 95 27.92 0.99 0.91
CA ASP A 95 27.65 2.19 0.14
C ASP A 95 27.16 3.32 1.07
N PRO A 96 27.87 4.46 1.17
CA PRO A 96 27.41 5.61 1.96
C PRO A 96 26.08 6.18 1.51
N ALA A 97 25.73 6.04 0.22
CA ALA A 97 24.45 6.51 -0.30
C ALA A 97 23.25 5.76 0.31
N ALA A 98 23.47 4.54 0.79
CA ALA A 98 22.45 3.78 1.51
C ALA A 98 21.94 4.50 2.77
N GLU A 99 22.80 5.24 3.47
CA GLU A 99 22.43 6.01 4.67
C GLU A 99 21.58 7.24 4.35
N ARG A 100 21.53 7.63 3.06
CA ARG A 100 20.74 8.74 2.52
C ARG A 100 19.50 8.28 1.77
N ALA A 101 19.26 6.95 1.73
CA ALA A 101 18.12 6.32 1.09
C ALA A 101 17.19 5.70 2.15
N GLY A 102 15.97 6.20 2.27
CA GLY A 102 15.00 5.78 3.26
C GLY A 102 13.73 5.17 2.66
N VAL A 103 12.77 4.81 3.54
CA VAL A 103 11.51 4.19 3.14
C VAL A 103 10.36 4.62 4.05
N ILE A 104 9.20 4.89 3.45
CA ILE A 104 7.91 5.03 4.13
C ILE A 104 6.88 4.20 3.36
N LEU A 105 6.65 2.96 3.78
CA LEU A 105 5.53 2.16 3.29
C LEU A 105 4.46 2.09 4.37
N SER A 106 3.23 2.35 3.96
CA SER A 106 2.09 2.54 4.87
C SER A 106 0.93 1.62 4.49
N ALA A 107 0.13 1.27 5.46
CA ALA A 107 -1.13 0.54 5.29
C ALA A 107 -2.19 1.12 6.21
N GLY A 108 -3.45 0.91 5.88
CA GLY A 108 -4.57 1.34 6.73
C GLY A 108 -4.86 0.36 7.86
N ILE A 109 -4.79 -0.93 7.56
CA ILE A 109 -5.12 -2.03 8.48
C ILE A 109 -3.90 -2.92 8.73
N GLY A 110 -3.14 -3.24 7.68
CA GLY A 110 -1.99 -4.14 7.76
C GLY A 110 -2.38 -5.62 7.89
N GLY A 111 -1.70 -6.38 8.74
CA GLY A 111 -1.78 -7.83 8.80
C GLY A 111 -3.00 -8.40 9.52
N LEU A 112 -4.20 -8.00 9.15
CA LEU A 112 -5.45 -8.45 9.77
C LEU A 112 -5.64 -9.97 9.65
N ASP A 113 -5.43 -10.53 8.46
CA ASP A 113 -5.56 -11.97 8.20
C ASP A 113 -4.59 -12.79 9.08
N MET A 114 -3.35 -12.35 9.18
CA MET A 114 -2.34 -12.96 10.05
C MET A 114 -2.76 -12.93 11.53
N LEU A 115 -3.28 -11.81 12.01
CA LEU A 115 -3.72 -11.64 13.39
C LEU A 115 -4.91 -12.56 13.69
N CYS A 116 -5.94 -12.58 12.84
CA CYS A 116 -7.14 -13.38 13.04
C CYS A 116 -6.87 -14.90 12.97
N LYS A 117 -6.07 -15.35 12.02
CA LYS A 117 -5.62 -16.76 11.93
C LYS A 117 -4.85 -17.21 13.18
N ASN A 118 -3.95 -16.38 13.69
CA ASN A 118 -3.20 -16.70 14.89
C ASN A 118 -4.07 -16.61 16.16
N TYR A 119 -5.06 -15.72 16.21
CA TYR A 119 -6.04 -15.68 17.29
C TYR A 119 -6.89 -16.95 17.31
N GLY A 120 -7.37 -17.43 16.17
CA GLY A 120 -8.03 -18.73 16.05
C GLY A 120 -7.15 -19.89 16.56
N THR A 121 -5.87 -19.90 16.16
CA THR A 121 -4.90 -20.89 16.65
C THR A 121 -4.72 -20.82 18.17
N LEU A 122 -4.68 -19.61 18.74
CA LEU A 122 -4.59 -19.40 20.19
C LEU A 122 -5.77 -20.05 20.93
N LEU A 123 -6.99 -19.83 20.42
CA LEU A 123 -8.21 -20.36 21.05
C LEU A 123 -8.30 -21.88 20.93
N GLU A 124 -7.98 -22.45 19.77
CA GLU A 124 -8.11 -23.88 19.50
C GLU A 124 -6.98 -24.73 20.07
N ARG A 125 -5.74 -24.21 20.04
CA ARG A 125 -4.51 -24.99 20.28
C ARG A 125 -3.63 -24.44 21.40
N GLY A 126 -4.00 -23.28 21.97
CA GLY A 126 -3.28 -22.63 23.07
C GLY A 126 -2.02 -21.83 22.63
N PRO A 127 -1.42 -21.07 23.57
CA PRO A 127 -0.41 -20.06 23.28
C PRO A 127 0.89 -20.62 22.68
N ARG A 128 1.21 -21.87 22.94
CA ARG A 128 2.45 -22.51 22.41
C ARG A 128 2.37 -22.85 20.92
N ARG A 129 1.22 -22.69 20.29
CA ARG A 129 0.99 -22.96 18.87
C ARG A 129 0.85 -21.71 18.01
N VAL A 130 0.77 -20.55 18.63
CA VAL A 130 0.79 -19.26 17.92
C VAL A 130 2.13 -19.10 17.19
N SER A 131 2.07 -18.55 15.97
CA SER A 131 3.27 -18.34 15.18
C SER A 131 4.22 -17.33 15.86
N PRO A 132 5.53 -17.60 15.97
CA PRO A 132 6.50 -16.61 16.43
C PRO A 132 6.61 -15.40 15.48
N PHE A 133 6.07 -15.51 14.28
CA PHE A 133 6.04 -14.44 13.27
C PHE A 133 4.71 -13.67 13.27
N MET A 134 3.76 -13.99 14.17
CA MET A 134 2.48 -13.28 14.26
C MET A 134 2.69 -11.75 14.34
N ILE A 135 3.54 -11.28 15.22
CA ILE A 135 3.79 -9.86 15.39
C ILE A 135 4.60 -9.29 14.21
N PRO A 136 5.82 -9.77 13.91
CA PRO A 136 6.58 -9.18 12.80
C PRO A 136 5.94 -9.39 11.43
N GLY A 137 5.07 -10.38 11.26
CA GLY A 137 4.34 -10.61 10.01
C GLY A 137 3.07 -9.77 9.85
N SER A 138 2.64 -9.02 10.89
CA SER A 138 1.38 -8.30 10.87
C SER A 138 1.49 -6.79 11.09
N ILE A 139 2.53 -6.30 11.79
CA ILE A 139 2.65 -4.87 12.10
C ILE A 139 3.01 -4.05 10.85
N ILE A 140 2.36 -2.90 10.71
CA ILE A 140 2.33 -2.14 9.45
C ILE A 140 3.71 -1.68 8.99
N ASN A 141 4.59 -1.29 9.93
CA ASN A 141 5.92 -0.80 9.60
C ASN A 141 6.86 -1.86 9.00
N LEU A 142 6.49 -3.14 9.05
CA LEU A 142 7.35 -4.22 8.53
C LEU A 142 7.36 -4.29 7.00
N ALA A 143 6.40 -3.70 6.29
CA ALA A 143 6.51 -3.55 4.84
C ALA A 143 7.74 -2.69 4.47
N GLY A 144 7.92 -1.54 5.12
CA GLY A 144 9.11 -0.71 4.97
C GLY A 144 10.36 -1.35 5.59
N GLY A 145 10.20 -2.01 6.75
CA GLY A 145 11.28 -2.72 7.42
C GLY A 145 11.90 -3.81 6.55
N GLU A 146 11.08 -4.67 5.97
CA GLU A 146 11.55 -5.76 5.10
C GLU A 146 12.16 -5.23 3.81
N LEU A 147 11.52 -4.27 3.14
CA LEU A 147 12.09 -3.65 1.94
C LEU A 147 13.47 -3.02 2.24
N SER A 148 13.64 -2.39 3.40
CA SER A 148 14.92 -1.79 3.81
C SER A 148 16.03 -2.84 3.93
N ILE A 149 15.71 -4.02 4.45
CA ILE A 149 16.65 -5.14 4.54
C ILE A 149 17.02 -5.66 3.14
N LEU A 150 16.00 -5.89 2.30
CA LEU A 150 16.17 -6.46 0.96
C LEU A 150 16.95 -5.56 0.00
N ARG A 151 16.85 -4.24 0.16
CA ARG A 151 17.44 -3.23 -0.73
C ARG A 151 18.50 -2.35 -0.05
N ASN A 152 18.92 -2.71 1.17
CA ASN A 152 19.95 -2.01 1.95
C ASN A 152 19.68 -0.51 2.13
N LEU A 153 18.41 -0.15 2.43
CA LEU A 153 18.02 1.24 2.68
C LEU A 153 18.26 1.57 4.16
N LYS A 154 19.23 2.41 4.45
CA LYS A 154 19.70 2.72 5.82
C LYS A 154 19.31 4.12 6.30
N GLY A 155 18.65 4.88 5.45
CA GLY A 155 18.12 6.21 5.80
C GLY A 155 16.85 6.12 6.66
N PRO A 156 16.09 7.23 6.75
CA PRO A 156 14.86 7.26 7.55
C PRO A 156 13.89 6.14 7.17
N ASN A 157 13.41 5.41 8.19
CA ASN A 157 12.44 4.32 8.02
C ASN A 157 11.29 4.55 9.00
N LEU A 158 10.12 4.87 8.49
CA LEU A 158 8.92 5.11 9.30
C LEU A 158 7.66 4.70 8.54
N THR A 159 6.52 4.80 9.21
CA THR A 159 5.22 4.45 8.65
C THR A 159 4.17 5.43 9.14
N THR A 160 3.32 5.90 8.25
CA THR A 160 2.12 6.68 8.57
C THR A 160 0.90 5.76 8.54
N VAL A 161 0.00 5.90 9.53
CA VAL A 161 -1.24 5.12 9.60
C VAL A 161 -2.41 6.08 9.76
N THR A 162 -3.09 6.35 8.66
CA THR A 162 -4.22 7.27 8.56
C THR A 162 -5.32 6.70 7.67
N ALA A 163 -5.62 5.41 7.88
CA ALA A 163 -6.59 4.66 7.09
C ALA A 163 -6.32 4.78 5.57
N CYS A 164 -7.33 5.08 4.76
CA CYS A 164 -7.22 5.19 3.30
C CYS A 164 -6.23 6.27 2.82
N ALA A 165 -5.91 7.26 3.66
CA ALA A 165 -4.97 8.33 3.33
C ALA A 165 -3.49 7.94 3.59
N SER A 166 -3.22 6.78 4.19
CA SER A 166 -1.87 6.38 4.64
C SER A 166 -0.83 6.46 3.53
N GLY A 167 -1.14 5.97 2.32
CA GLY A 167 -0.21 5.99 1.19
C GLY A 167 0.11 7.41 0.70
N LEU A 168 -0.87 8.32 0.66
CA LEU A 168 -0.64 9.72 0.31
C LEU A 168 0.17 10.45 1.38
N HIS A 169 -0.09 10.19 2.66
CA HIS A 169 0.70 10.72 3.76
C HIS A 169 2.14 10.19 3.72
N ALA A 170 2.35 8.92 3.39
CA ALA A 170 3.69 8.36 3.18
C ALA A 170 4.49 9.15 2.13
N ILE A 171 3.88 9.43 0.97
CA ILE A 171 4.49 10.20 -0.11
C ILE A 171 4.77 11.64 0.34
N GLY A 172 3.81 12.27 1.02
CA GLY A 172 3.94 13.64 1.53
C GLY A 172 5.06 13.78 2.56
N GLU A 173 5.08 12.92 3.58
CA GLU A 173 6.12 12.92 4.62
C GLU A 173 7.51 12.59 4.05
N ALA A 174 7.60 11.62 3.13
CA ALA A 174 8.84 11.32 2.43
C ALA A 174 9.37 12.55 1.65
N SER A 175 8.47 13.29 1.00
CA SER A 175 8.85 14.54 0.31
C SER A 175 9.39 15.59 1.29
N TRP A 176 8.81 15.71 2.49
CA TRP A 176 9.30 16.62 3.51
C TRP A 176 10.66 16.21 4.08
N ILE A 177 10.90 14.90 4.27
CA ILE A 177 12.21 14.37 4.68
C ILE A 177 13.30 14.79 3.67
N ILE A 178 13.05 14.64 2.37
CA ILE A 178 13.98 15.07 1.32
C ILE A 178 14.14 16.60 1.33
N ARG A 179 13.04 17.35 1.44
CA ARG A 179 13.07 18.83 1.45
C ARG A 179 13.87 19.40 2.62
N ARG A 180 13.85 18.74 3.79
CA ARG A 180 14.66 19.11 4.95
C ARG A 180 16.13 18.72 4.82
N GLY A 181 16.47 17.82 3.90
CA GLY A 181 17.83 17.34 3.70
C GLY A 181 18.19 16.11 4.55
N ASP A 182 17.21 15.45 5.18
CA ASP A 182 17.43 14.25 6.01
C ASP A 182 17.74 13.01 5.15
N ALA A 183 17.24 12.98 3.90
CA ALA A 183 17.54 11.97 2.89
C ALA A 183 17.68 12.60 1.49
N ASP A 184 18.24 11.84 0.55
CA ASP A 184 18.30 12.21 -0.86
C ASP A 184 17.35 11.37 -1.71
N VAL A 185 17.04 10.15 -1.23
CA VAL A 185 16.11 9.20 -1.85
C VAL A 185 15.14 8.68 -0.80
N MET A 186 13.86 8.60 -1.12
CA MET A 186 12.84 7.96 -0.30
C MET A 186 11.95 7.06 -1.16
N VAL A 187 11.81 5.80 -0.76
CA VAL A 187 10.80 4.90 -1.31
C VAL A 187 9.51 5.12 -0.52
N ALA A 188 8.43 5.52 -1.16
CA ALA A 188 7.22 5.93 -0.45
C ALA A 188 5.94 5.45 -1.14
N GLY A 189 4.97 5.00 -0.35
CA GLY A 189 3.68 4.56 -0.89
C GLY A 189 2.81 3.84 0.11
N GLY A 190 1.82 3.13 -0.40
CA GLY A 190 0.88 2.33 0.38
C GLY A 190 0.76 0.91 -0.13
N CYS A 191 0.44 0.00 0.79
CA CYS A 191 0.16 -1.40 0.49
C CYS A 191 -0.94 -1.91 1.42
N GLU A 192 -1.85 -2.75 0.92
CA GLU A 192 -2.91 -3.35 1.72
C GLU A 192 -3.27 -4.75 1.19
N GLY A 193 -3.60 -5.67 2.09
CA GLY A 193 -3.94 -7.05 1.77
C GLY A 193 -5.11 -7.56 2.61
N SER A 194 -6.13 -6.73 2.85
CA SER A 194 -7.20 -6.98 3.82
C SER A 194 -8.44 -7.67 3.23
N ILE A 195 -8.38 -8.24 2.01
CA ILE A 195 -9.43 -9.13 1.51
C ILE A 195 -9.30 -10.49 2.22
N CYS A 196 -9.87 -10.55 3.41
CA CYS A 196 -9.90 -11.71 4.28
C CYS A 196 -11.28 -11.81 4.97
N PRO A 197 -11.62 -12.93 5.63
CA PRO A 197 -12.92 -13.10 6.28
C PRO A 197 -13.32 -11.95 7.20
N ASP A 198 -12.41 -11.56 8.09
CA ASP A 198 -12.65 -10.52 9.09
C ASP A 198 -12.71 -9.12 8.45
N GLY A 199 -11.90 -8.86 7.42
CA GLY A 199 -11.90 -7.60 6.70
C GLY A 199 -13.22 -7.35 5.96
N ILE A 200 -13.69 -8.35 5.21
CA ILE A 200 -14.98 -8.25 4.51
C ILE A 200 -16.12 -8.18 5.51
N ALA A 201 -16.15 -9.04 6.54
CA ALA A 201 -17.21 -9.00 7.56
C ALA A 201 -17.28 -7.65 8.28
N GLY A 202 -16.13 -7.11 8.68
CA GLY A 202 -16.05 -5.85 9.42
C GLY A 202 -16.65 -4.67 8.64
N PHE A 203 -16.31 -4.53 7.38
CA PHE A 203 -16.87 -3.46 6.53
C PHE A 203 -18.31 -3.74 6.07
N ASP A 204 -18.69 -5.02 5.89
CA ASP A 204 -20.03 -5.37 5.45
C ASP A 204 -21.09 -5.07 6.55
N VAL A 205 -20.79 -5.36 7.82
CA VAL A 205 -21.70 -5.05 8.94
C VAL A 205 -21.85 -3.55 9.18
N MET A 206 -20.90 -2.74 8.71
CA MET A 206 -21.00 -1.27 8.70
C MET A 206 -21.84 -0.77 7.53
N HIS A 207 -22.33 -1.63 6.65
CA HIS A 207 -22.99 -1.28 5.39
C HIS A 207 -22.13 -0.36 4.50
N ALA A 208 -20.81 -0.54 4.53
CA ALA A 208 -19.88 0.27 3.77
C ALA A 208 -19.54 -0.34 2.40
N LEU A 209 -19.74 -1.65 2.24
CA LEU A 209 -19.42 -2.37 1.00
C LEU A 209 -20.61 -2.45 0.03
N SER A 210 -20.32 -2.39 -1.26
CA SER A 210 -21.27 -2.73 -2.30
C SER A 210 -21.62 -4.22 -2.23
N ARG A 211 -22.91 -4.53 -2.31
CA ARG A 211 -23.44 -5.90 -2.38
C ARG A 211 -23.93 -6.27 -3.77
N ARG A 212 -23.41 -5.61 -4.81
CA ARG A 212 -23.74 -5.88 -6.22
C ARG A 212 -23.02 -7.14 -6.71
N ASN A 213 -23.30 -8.27 -6.05
CA ASN A 213 -22.64 -9.56 -6.27
C ASN A 213 -22.94 -10.18 -7.64
N ASP A 214 -24.07 -9.80 -8.24
CA ASP A 214 -24.54 -10.22 -9.56
C ASP A 214 -23.90 -9.43 -10.72
N ASP A 215 -23.29 -8.27 -10.42
CA ASP A 215 -22.64 -7.43 -11.43
C ASP A 215 -21.34 -6.80 -10.86
N PRO A 216 -20.32 -7.60 -10.56
CA PRO A 216 -19.08 -7.13 -9.93
C PRO A 216 -18.38 -6.01 -10.69
N LYS A 217 -18.37 -6.12 -12.03
CA LYS A 217 -17.64 -5.18 -12.90
C LYS A 217 -18.19 -3.75 -12.87
N HIS A 218 -19.45 -3.56 -12.48
CA HIS A 218 -20.08 -2.26 -12.36
C HIS A 218 -20.43 -1.90 -10.90
N ALA A 219 -19.87 -2.62 -9.92
CA ALA A 219 -20.13 -2.36 -8.51
C ALA A 219 -19.45 -1.07 -8.01
N SER A 220 -18.20 -0.82 -8.38
CA SER A 220 -17.50 0.43 -8.08
C SER A 220 -17.97 1.52 -9.05
N ARG A 221 -18.75 2.48 -8.53
CA ARG A 221 -19.40 3.53 -9.32
C ARG A 221 -19.42 4.87 -8.57
N PRO A 222 -18.24 5.50 -8.39
CA PRO A 222 -18.13 6.76 -7.66
C PRO A 222 -18.99 7.85 -8.31
N PHE A 223 -19.62 8.68 -7.47
CA PHE A 223 -20.54 9.76 -7.83
C PHE A 223 -21.87 9.33 -8.49
N ASP A 224 -22.06 8.07 -8.81
CA ASP A 224 -23.33 7.55 -9.35
C ASP A 224 -24.43 7.55 -8.28
N THR A 225 -25.65 7.86 -8.68
CA THR A 225 -26.82 7.90 -7.76
C THR A 225 -27.21 6.50 -7.28
N GLY A 226 -26.91 5.45 -8.04
CA GLY A 226 -27.19 4.06 -7.72
C GLY A 226 -26.04 3.35 -7.01
N ARG A 227 -25.01 4.08 -6.53
CA ARG A 227 -23.94 3.48 -5.73
C ARG A 227 -24.46 3.00 -4.39
N ASP A 228 -23.96 1.86 -3.93
CA ASP A 228 -24.39 1.16 -2.72
C ASP A 228 -23.27 0.86 -1.73
N GLY A 229 -22.07 1.37 -1.97
CA GLY A 229 -20.88 1.18 -1.14
C GLY A 229 -19.60 1.15 -1.97
N PHE A 230 -18.45 0.98 -1.31
CA PHE A 230 -17.19 0.77 -2.01
C PHE A 230 -16.92 -0.72 -2.25
N VAL A 231 -15.98 -1.04 -3.12
CA VAL A 231 -15.47 -2.40 -3.32
C VAL A 231 -14.07 -2.47 -2.74
N MET A 232 -13.83 -3.41 -1.83
CA MET A 232 -12.52 -3.62 -1.23
C MET A 232 -11.54 -4.13 -2.28
N GLY A 233 -10.33 -3.54 -2.30
CA GLY A 233 -9.22 -3.98 -3.14
C GLY A 233 -7.98 -4.26 -2.31
N GLU A 234 -7.04 -5.00 -2.90
CA GLU A 234 -5.71 -5.22 -2.34
C GLU A 234 -4.63 -4.86 -3.36
N GLY A 235 -3.42 -4.64 -2.90
CA GLY A 235 -2.28 -4.29 -3.75
C GLY A 235 -1.29 -3.35 -3.08
N ALA A 236 -0.43 -2.74 -3.89
CA ALA A 236 0.53 -1.73 -3.48
C ALA A 236 0.82 -0.74 -4.61
N GLY A 237 0.99 0.53 -4.26
CA GLY A 237 1.49 1.57 -5.14
C GLY A 237 2.66 2.29 -4.46
N VAL A 238 3.82 2.29 -5.11
CA VAL A 238 5.07 2.79 -4.54
C VAL A 238 5.79 3.68 -5.54
N LEU A 239 6.31 4.80 -5.04
CA LEU A 239 7.12 5.76 -5.78
C LEU A 239 8.53 5.81 -5.20
N VAL A 240 9.53 6.03 -6.05
CA VAL A 240 10.82 6.54 -5.62
C VAL A 240 10.79 8.06 -5.76
N LEU A 241 10.94 8.73 -4.62
CA LEU A 241 11.11 10.18 -4.52
C LEU A 241 12.59 10.49 -4.40
N GLU A 242 13.05 11.48 -5.12
CA GLU A 242 14.47 11.85 -5.18
C GLU A 242 14.64 13.35 -5.17
N GLU A 243 15.72 13.82 -4.53
CA GLU A 243 16.11 15.20 -4.63
C GLU A 243 16.48 15.54 -6.08
N TYR A 244 16.01 16.69 -6.57
CA TYR A 244 16.09 17.03 -7.98
C TYR A 244 17.52 17.10 -8.53
N GLU A 245 18.46 17.78 -7.83
CA GLU A 245 19.84 17.87 -8.31
C GLU A 245 20.57 16.52 -8.20
N HIS A 246 20.24 15.69 -7.21
CA HIS A 246 20.73 14.33 -7.12
C HIS A 246 20.25 13.48 -8.32
N ALA A 247 18.96 13.52 -8.63
CA ALA A 247 18.38 12.82 -9.79
C ALA A 247 19.02 13.26 -11.10
N LYS A 248 19.17 14.57 -11.27
CA LYS A 248 19.78 15.19 -12.47
C LYS A 248 21.25 14.81 -12.62
N ALA A 249 22.03 14.83 -11.53
CA ALA A 249 23.46 14.51 -11.57
C ALA A 249 23.74 13.09 -12.03
N ARG A 250 22.86 12.14 -11.73
CA ARG A 250 22.96 10.74 -12.21
C ARG A 250 22.21 10.46 -13.53
N GLY A 251 21.59 11.48 -14.15
CA GLY A 251 20.86 11.34 -15.40
C GLY A 251 19.57 10.51 -15.26
N ALA A 252 18.90 10.57 -14.10
CA ALA A 252 17.67 9.83 -13.84
C ALA A 252 16.54 10.25 -14.80
N LYS A 253 15.70 9.30 -15.15
CA LYS A 253 14.38 9.58 -15.72
C LYS A 253 13.53 10.27 -14.64
N ILE A 254 12.91 11.38 -14.94
CA ILE A 254 12.03 12.11 -14.06
C ILE A 254 10.62 12.04 -14.64
N TYR A 255 9.67 11.48 -13.88
CA TYR A 255 8.26 11.39 -14.26
C TYR A 255 7.51 12.69 -13.99
N CYS A 256 7.68 13.23 -12.79
CA CYS A 256 7.04 14.48 -12.36
C CYS A 256 7.75 15.06 -11.12
N GLU A 257 7.32 16.23 -10.69
CA GLU A 257 7.73 16.87 -9.44
C GLU A 257 6.60 16.83 -8.41
N ILE A 258 6.92 16.59 -7.16
CA ILE A 258 5.99 16.73 -6.03
C ILE A 258 5.93 18.23 -5.68
N ALA A 259 4.90 18.90 -6.19
CA ALA A 259 4.77 20.34 -6.05
C ALA A 259 4.35 20.78 -4.63
N GLY A 260 3.48 20.01 -3.99
CA GLY A 260 2.97 20.36 -2.66
C GLY A 260 2.39 19.16 -1.90
N TYR A 261 2.17 19.37 -0.62
CA TYR A 261 1.55 18.43 0.30
C TYR A 261 0.79 19.21 1.37
N GLY A 262 -0.42 18.78 1.68
CA GLY A 262 -1.26 19.38 2.72
C GLY A 262 -2.00 18.33 3.52
N LEU A 263 -2.28 18.64 4.77
CA LEU A 263 -2.97 17.80 5.75
C LEU A 263 -4.15 18.57 6.34
N SER A 264 -5.26 17.87 6.54
CA SER A 264 -6.41 18.41 7.29
C SER A 264 -7.17 17.29 7.99
N GLY A 265 -8.04 17.62 8.94
CA GLY A 265 -8.95 16.70 9.59
C GLY A 265 -10.33 17.34 9.72
N ASP A 266 -11.39 16.55 9.47
CA ASP A 266 -12.77 17.03 9.51
C ASP A 266 -13.25 17.34 10.94
N ALA A 267 -12.71 16.64 11.95
CA ALA A 267 -13.11 16.73 13.35
C ALA A 267 -14.64 16.60 13.60
N GLY A 268 -15.30 15.84 12.73
CA GLY A 268 -16.75 15.66 12.71
C GLY A 268 -17.21 14.30 13.21
N HIS A 269 -17.13 13.30 12.38
CA HIS A 269 -17.61 11.95 12.66
C HIS A 269 -16.50 10.91 12.44
N ILE A 270 -16.56 9.77 13.13
CA ILE A 270 -15.49 8.75 13.06
C ILE A 270 -15.31 8.12 11.68
N THR A 271 -16.38 8.02 10.88
CA THR A 271 -16.36 7.38 9.54
C THR A 271 -17.01 8.20 8.44
N THR A 272 -17.89 9.16 8.75
CA THR A 272 -18.63 9.93 7.77
C THR A 272 -17.92 11.25 7.46
N PRO A 273 -17.57 11.54 6.20
CA PRO A 273 -16.99 12.82 5.82
C PRO A 273 -17.94 13.99 6.15
N SER A 274 -17.37 15.16 6.45
CA SER A 274 -18.14 16.37 6.65
C SER A 274 -18.86 16.79 5.36
N THR A 275 -20.15 17.11 5.46
CA THR A 275 -20.94 17.64 4.34
C THR A 275 -20.71 19.12 4.07
N ASP A 276 -20.17 19.85 5.06
CA ASP A 276 -20.02 21.31 5.01
C ASP A 276 -18.67 21.76 4.44
N GLY A 277 -17.82 20.83 4.06
CA GLY A 277 -16.61 21.04 3.26
C GLY A 277 -15.46 21.84 3.86
N PRO A 278 -15.27 22.02 5.21
CA PRO A 278 -14.06 22.70 5.67
C PRO A 278 -12.79 21.91 5.38
N GLY A 279 -12.85 20.59 5.27
CA GLY A 279 -11.74 19.75 4.82
C GLY A 279 -11.40 19.88 3.31
N PHE A 280 -12.32 20.43 2.50
CA PHE A 280 -12.14 20.72 1.08
C PHE A 280 -11.56 22.12 0.80
N GLN A 281 -11.46 22.98 1.78
CA GLN A 281 -10.75 24.25 1.61
C GLN A 281 -9.25 24.00 1.66
N TRP A 282 -8.70 23.74 0.49
CA TRP A 282 -7.26 23.69 0.26
C TRP A 282 -6.61 24.99 0.77
N PRO A 283 -5.61 24.94 1.66
CA PRO A 283 -4.91 26.17 2.02
C PRO A 283 -4.21 26.67 0.77
N SER A 284 -4.72 27.78 0.23
CA SER A 284 -4.06 28.55 -0.81
C SER A 284 -2.83 29.23 -0.22
N ARG A 285 -1.70 28.54 -0.16
CA ARG A 285 -0.36 29.16 0.01
C ARG A 285 0.74 28.34 -0.66
#